data_5c461ec3d595013d5ba34c3b1f6f13f5
#
_entry.id   5c461ec3d595013d5ba34c3b1f6f13f5
#
_cell.length_a   1.000
_cell.length_b   1.000
_cell.length_c   1.000
_cell.angle_alpha   90.00
_cell.angle_beta   90.00
_cell.angle_gamma   90.00
#
_symmetry.space_group_name_H-M   'P 1'
#
loop_
_entity.id
_entity.type
_entity.pdbx_description
1 polymer ?
#
loop_
_entity_poly.entity_id
_entity_poly.type
_entity_poly.pdbx_seq_one_letter_code
_entity_poly.pdbx_strand_id
1 'polypeptide(L)'
;MSIETNIEEVRRNIAEAAAKSGRKPEDITLVAVTKLHEADEMNEAIDAGVTDIGENKVQEVLRKYEDVKPVRWHLIGHLQTNKVRQIIDKVCLIHSVDSFHLAKEIEKRAAQHDMVCNILIQVNTAHEDSKFGISETEADGLIEEIAENCPHIKICGLMCIAPYEADPEDCRPVFRKAKAVYDRWDAKEHTDRVDFQYLSMGMTNDYVTAIEEGSNMVRVGTAIFGKRDYRSEEK
;
A
#
# COMPACT_ATOMS: atom_id res chain seq x y z
N MET A 1 -17.33 14.57 12.76
CA MET A 1 -16.29 14.09 13.69
C MET A 1 -14.97 14.67 13.21
N SER A 2 -14.01 14.98 14.09
CA SER A 2 -12.70 15.47 13.70
C SER A 2 -11.84 14.33 13.10
N ILE A 3 -10.79 14.69 12.37
CA ILE A 3 -9.81 13.72 11.84
C ILE A 3 -9.22 12.90 13.00
N GLU A 4 -8.86 13.54 14.11
CA GLU A 4 -8.34 12.88 15.32
C GLU A 4 -9.30 11.81 15.86
N THR A 5 -10.58 12.15 16.08
CA THR A 5 -11.60 11.19 16.56
C THR A 5 -11.77 10.01 15.59
N ASN A 6 -11.73 10.28 14.28
CA ASN A 6 -11.84 9.24 13.27
C ASN A 6 -10.62 8.29 13.30
N ILE A 7 -9.42 8.83 13.48
CA ILE A 7 -8.19 8.03 13.63
C ILE A 7 -8.26 7.14 14.87
N GLU A 8 -8.74 7.66 16.00
CA GLU A 8 -8.93 6.88 17.24
C GLU A 8 -9.89 5.71 17.01
N GLU A 9 -11.00 5.95 16.30
CA GLU A 9 -11.96 4.90 15.94
C GLU A 9 -11.33 3.83 15.04
N VAL A 10 -10.61 4.25 13.99
CA VAL A 10 -9.91 3.31 13.09
C VAL A 10 -8.89 2.48 13.87
N ARG A 11 -8.09 3.09 14.75
CA ARG A 11 -7.11 2.38 15.59
C ARG A 11 -7.77 1.38 16.56
N ARG A 12 -8.91 1.74 17.13
CA ARG A 12 -9.67 0.81 17.98
C ARG A 12 -10.11 -0.41 17.17
N ASN A 13 -10.68 -0.21 15.99
CA ASN A 13 -11.11 -1.30 15.14
C ASN A 13 -9.93 -2.18 14.67
N ILE A 14 -8.77 -1.57 14.38
CA ILE A 14 -7.53 -2.30 14.09
C ILE A 14 -7.12 -3.17 15.27
N ALA A 15 -7.16 -2.62 16.50
CA ALA A 15 -6.79 -3.34 17.70
C ALA A 15 -7.71 -4.54 17.96
N GLU A 16 -9.02 -4.35 17.77
CA GLU A 16 -10.00 -5.44 17.93
C GLU A 16 -9.79 -6.54 16.88
N ALA A 17 -9.54 -6.19 15.62
CA ALA A 17 -9.29 -7.15 14.53
C ALA A 17 -7.95 -7.89 14.74
N ALA A 18 -6.90 -7.19 15.15
CA ALA A 18 -5.60 -7.77 15.47
C ALA A 18 -5.74 -8.78 16.62
N ALA A 19 -6.43 -8.43 17.71
CA ALA A 19 -6.67 -9.33 18.83
C ALA A 19 -7.42 -10.60 18.42
N LYS A 20 -8.45 -10.50 17.56
CA LYS A 20 -9.18 -11.66 17.01
C LYS A 20 -8.29 -12.60 16.20
N SER A 21 -7.26 -12.07 15.54
CA SER A 21 -6.28 -12.86 14.78
C SER A 21 -5.02 -13.23 15.58
N GLY A 22 -5.04 -13.03 16.91
CA GLY A 22 -3.94 -13.40 17.80
C GLY A 22 -2.71 -12.50 17.68
N ARG A 23 -2.86 -11.29 17.12
CA ARG A 23 -1.79 -10.31 16.90
C ARG A 23 -1.97 -9.08 17.80
N LYS A 24 -0.95 -8.23 17.85
CA LYS A 24 -0.99 -6.95 18.55
C LYS A 24 -1.34 -5.82 17.59
N PRO A 25 -1.91 -4.71 18.06
CA PRO A 25 -2.18 -3.53 17.23
C PRO A 25 -0.91 -2.98 16.56
N GLU A 26 0.23 -3.08 17.20
CA GLU A 26 1.54 -2.61 16.72
C GLU A 26 2.06 -3.41 15.52
N ASP A 27 1.53 -4.62 15.32
CA ASP A 27 1.85 -5.47 14.17
C ASP A 27 1.15 -4.99 12.88
N ILE A 28 0.25 -3.99 12.99
CA ILE A 28 -0.56 -3.49 11.88
C ILE A 28 -0.18 -2.05 11.54
N THR A 29 0.36 -1.83 10.36
CA THR A 29 0.64 -0.49 9.83
C THR A 29 -0.63 0.14 9.26
N LEU A 30 -0.99 1.32 9.76
CA LEU A 30 -2.06 2.14 9.19
C LEU A 30 -1.47 3.16 8.20
N VAL A 31 -1.76 2.99 6.93
CA VAL A 31 -1.48 3.99 5.89
C VAL A 31 -2.73 4.85 5.70
N ALA A 32 -2.68 6.13 6.09
CA ALA A 32 -3.76 7.08 5.85
C ALA A 32 -3.76 7.51 4.38
N VAL A 33 -4.86 7.26 3.67
CA VAL A 33 -4.97 7.55 2.24
C VAL A 33 -5.42 8.99 2.02
N THR A 34 -4.51 9.82 1.54
CA THR A 34 -4.63 11.29 1.49
C THR A 34 -4.98 11.85 0.10
N LYS A 35 -5.36 10.99 -0.83
CA LYS A 35 -5.79 11.44 -2.17
C LYS A 35 -6.94 12.43 -2.07
N LEU A 36 -6.82 13.57 -2.79
CA LEU A 36 -7.79 14.68 -2.79
C LEU A 36 -7.94 15.44 -1.47
N HIS A 37 -7.04 15.26 -0.51
CA HIS A 37 -6.96 16.05 0.72
C HIS A 37 -5.76 16.99 0.65
N GLU A 38 -5.90 18.18 1.23
CA GLU A 38 -4.85 19.20 1.23
C GLU A 38 -3.85 18.98 2.38
N ALA A 39 -2.71 19.68 2.31
CA ALA A 39 -1.62 19.52 3.28
C ALA A 39 -2.07 19.80 4.73
N ASP A 40 -3.00 20.72 4.95
CA ASP A 40 -3.52 21.04 6.29
C ASP A 40 -4.22 19.85 6.94
N GLU A 41 -5.09 19.14 6.20
CA GLU A 41 -5.77 17.93 6.68
C GLU A 41 -4.78 16.81 6.94
N MET A 42 -3.75 16.69 6.07
CA MET A 42 -2.69 15.70 6.25
C MET A 42 -1.86 16.00 7.51
N ASN A 43 -1.53 17.26 7.74
CA ASN A 43 -0.80 17.68 8.93
C ASN A 43 -1.62 17.48 10.21
N GLU A 44 -2.96 17.69 10.18
CA GLU A 44 -3.85 17.33 11.29
C GLU A 44 -3.80 15.82 11.60
N ALA A 45 -3.82 14.97 10.57
CA ALA A 45 -3.70 13.54 10.76
C ALA A 45 -2.33 13.13 11.32
N ILE A 46 -1.24 13.79 10.88
CA ILE A 46 0.12 13.56 11.40
C ILE A 46 0.21 13.99 12.87
N ASP A 47 -0.37 15.14 13.24
CA ASP A 47 -0.43 15.60 14.64
C ASP A 47 -1.22 14.64 15.52
N ALA A 48 -2.24 13.95 14.96
CA ALA A 48 -2.96 12.86 15.61
C ALA A 48 -2.19 11.52 15.60
N GLY A 49 -0.91 11.54 15.21
CA GLY A 49 0.02 10.41 15.32
C GLY A 49 0.03 9.47 14.10
N VAL A 50 -0.48 9.87 12.94
CA VAL A 50 -0.29 9.10 11.69
C VAL A 50 1.18 9.19 11.28
N THR A 51 1.79 8.04 11.01
CA THR A 51 3.21 7.91 10.63
C THR A 51 3.40 7.56 9.16
N ASP A 52 2.33 7.13 8.48
CA ASP A 52 2.35 6.64 7.12
C ASP A 52 1.17 7.20 6.34
N ILE A 53 1.43 7.80 5.20
CA ILE A 53 0.42 8.35 4.29
C ILE A 53 0.55 7.75 2.90
N GLY A 54 -0.56 7.64 2.18
CA GLY A 54 -0.60 7.01 0.87
C GLY A 54 -1.27 7.87 -0.19
N GLU A 55 -0.57 8.07 -1.31
CA GLU A 55 -1.09 8.76 -2.48
C GLU A 55 -1.27 7.83 -3.68
N ASN A 56 -2.31 8.11 -4.47
CA ASN A 56 -2.58 7.34 -5.68
C ASN A 56 -1.84 7.89 -6.91
N LYS A 57 -1.58 9.20 -6.95
CA LYS A 57 -1.01 9.90 -8.12
C LYS A 57 0.31 10.57 -7.75
N VAL A 58 1.31 10.38 -8.60
CA VAL A 58 2.62 11.06 -8.47
C VAL A 58 2.47 12.58 -8.35
N GLN A 59 1.55 13.18 -9.13
CA GLN A 59 1.30 14.61 -9.11
C GLN A 59 0.82 15.13 -7.75
N GLU A 60 0.02 14.32 -7.03
CA GLU A 60 -0.44 14.68 -5.69
C GLU A 60 0.73 14.69 -4.69
N VAL A 61 1.61 13.69 -4.76
CA VAL A 61 2.82 13.70 -3.93
C VAL A 61 3.64 14.95 -4.21
N LEU A 62 3.97 15.23 -5.48
CA LEU A 62 4.80 16.37 -5.85
C LEU A 62 4.21 17.71 -5.42
N ARG A 63 2.90 17.85 -5.50
CA ARG A 63 2.19 19.08 -5.12
C ARG A 63 2.23 19.36 -3.62
N LYS A 64 2.20 18.30 -2.80
CA LYS A 64 2.01 18.41 -1.34
C LYS A 64 3.31 18.21 -0.55
N TYR A 65 4.34 17.63 -1.16
CA TYR A 65 5.50 17.08 -0.46
C TYR A 65 6.20 18.10 0.46
N GLU A 66 6.34 19.34 -0.01
CA GLU A 66 7.04 20.40 0.74
C GLU A 66 6.18 21.05 1.84
N ASP A 67 4.83 20.94 1.74
CA ASP A 67 3.89 21.56 2.67
C ASP A 67 3.45 20.61 3.80
N VAL A 68 3.77 19.31 3.67
CA VAL A 68 3.41 18.27 4.63
C VAL A 68 4.57 18.00 5.58
N LYS A 69 4.25 17.91 6.88
CA LYS A 69 5.20 17.55 7.94
C LYS A 69 5.91 16.23 7.64
N PRO A 70 7.12 15.99 8.19
CA PRO A 70 7.86 14.75 7.99
C PRO A 70 7.01 13.53 8.32
N VAL A 71 6.83 12.65 7.32
CA VAL A 71 6.02 11.44 7.40
C VAL A 71 6.51 10.44 6.34
N ARG A 72 6.21 9.16 6.50
CA ARG A 72 6.52 8.16 5.48
C ARG A 72 5.49 8.22 4.36
N TRP A 73 5.94 8.51 3.15
CA TRP A 73 5.10 8.56 1.95
C TRP A 73 5.08 7.21 1.26
N HIS A 74 3.89 6.73 0.89
CA HIS A 74 3.67 5.53 0.11
C HIS A 74 3.01 5.89 -1.23
N LEU A 75 3.46 5.31 -2.32
CA LEU A 75 2.71 5.33 -3.58
C LEU A 75 1.87 4.07 -3.66
N ILE A 76 0.56 4.22 -3.56
CA ILE A 76 -0.39 3.11 -3.48
C ILE A 76 -1.24 2.92 -4.75
N GLY A 77 -1.19 3.89 -5.69
CA GLY A 77 -1.89 3.80 -6.97
C GLY A 77 -0.97 3.35 -8.11
N HIS A 78 -1.57 3.06 -9.26
CA HIS A 78 -0.82 2.63 -10.46
C HIS A 78 0.28 3.62 -10.84
N LEU A 79 1.50 3.12 -11.01
CA LEU A 79 2.67 3.89 -11.37
C LEU A 79 3.02 3.69 -12.85
N GLN A 80 2.87 4.75 -13.63
CA GLN A 80 3.35 4.77 -15.02
C GLN A 80 4.89 4.89 -15.04
N THR A 81 5.55 4.14 -15.93
CA THR A 81 7.02 4.12 -16.06
C THR A 81 7.64 5.50 -16.23
N ASN A 82 7.03 6.38 -17.04
CA ASN A 82 7.51 7.75 -17.28
C ASN A 82 7.45 8.66 -16.04
N LYS A 83 6.77 8.25 -14.97
CA LYS A 83 6.63 8.98 -13.71
C LYS A 83 7.60 8.52 -12.62
N VAL A 84 8.22 7.35 -12.76
CA VAL A 84 9.14 6.77 -11.75
C VAL A 84 10.21 7.75 -11.33
N ARG A 85 10.86 8.45 -12.27
CA ARG A 85 11.91 9.43 -11.98
C ARG A 85 11.50 10.59 -11.05
N GLN A 86 10.19 10.86 -10.93
CA GLN A 86 9.68 11.99 -10.17
C GLN A 86 9.38 11.61 -8.70
N ILE A 87 9.29 10.29 -8.42
CA ILE A 87 8.79 9.78 -7.16
C ILE A 87 9.81 8.94 -6.38
N ILE A 88 10.84 8.45 -7.06
CA ILE A 88 11.75 7.42 -6.53
C ILE A 88 12.45 7.82 -5.24
N ASP A 89 12.76 9.10 -5.06
CA ASP A 89 13.43 9.70 -3.90
C ASP A 89 12.48 10.28 -2.85
N LYS A 90 11.15 10.18 -3.06
CA LYS A 90 10.13 10.81 -2.23
C LYS A 90 9.28 9.83 -1.44
N VAL A 91 9.21 8.58 -1.88
CA VAL A 91 8.38 7.56 -1.24
C VAL A 91 9.23 6.46 -0.62
N CYS A 92 8.81 5.98 0.53
CA CYS A 92 9.49 4.89 1.21
C CYS A 92 9.10 3.50 0.68
N LEU A 93 7.93 3.40 -0.01
CA LEU A 93 7.40 2.14 -0.51
C LEU A 93 6.48 2.38 -1.72
N ILE A 94 6.69 1.63 -2.80
CA ILE A 94 5.81 1.59 -3.98
C ILE A 94 5.01 0.28 -3.92
N HIS A 95 3.67 0.38 -3.81
CA HIS A 95 2.80 -0.79 -3.61
C HIS A 95 2.32 -1.45 -4.91
N SER A 96 2.52 -0.81 -6.06
CA SER A 96 1.80 -1.11 -7.30
C SER A 96 2.70 -1.69 -8.40
N VAL A 97 3.71 -2.47 -8.04
CA VAL A 97 4.58 -3.10 -9.04
C VAL A 97 3.93 -4.40 -9.53
N ASP A 98 3.58 -4.43 -10.81
CA ASP A 98 2.84 -5.53 -11.45
C ASP A 98 3.50 -6.02 -12.75
N SER A 99 4.70 -5.55 -13.06
CA SER A 99 5.42 -5.99 -14.26
C SER A 99 6.93 -5.81 -14.12
N PHE A 100 7.68 -6.68 -14.79
CA PHE A 100 9.13 -6.55 -14.89
C PHE A 100 9.54 -5.27 -15.64
N HIS A 101 8.72 -4.82 -16.61
CA HIS A 101 8.97 -3.57 -17.31
C HIS A 101 8.99 -2.35 -16.38
N LEU A 102 8.02 -2.27 -15.44
CA LEU A 102 8.00 -1.23 -14.41
C LEU A 102 9.18 -1.38 -13.44
N ALA A 103 9.46 -2.60 -13.00
CA ALA A 103 10.58 -2.88 -12.10
C ALA A 103 11.93 -2.45 -12.71
N LYS A 104 12.17 -2.68 -13.99
CA LYS A 104 13.38 -2.22 -14.70
C LYS A 104 13.54 -0.70 -14.71
N GLU A 105 12.45 0.06 -14.86
CA GLU A 105 12.53 1.53 -14.78
C GLU A 105 12.79 1.98 -13.33
N ILE A 106 12.19 1.32 -12.33
CA ILE A 106 12.47 1.56 -10.91
C ILE A 106 13.94 1.27 -10.62
N GLU A 107 14.44 0.10 -11.01
CA GLU A 107 15.86 -0.29 -10.87
C GLU A 107 16.80 0.77 -11.45
N LYS A 108 16.53 1.18 -12.69
CA LYS A 108 17.33 2.21 -13.37
C LYS A 108 17.37 3.53 -12.59
N ARG A 109 16.24 3.95 -12.01
CA ARG A 109 16.18 5.20 -11.25
C ARG A 109 16.80 5.06 -9.87
N ALA A 110 16.57 3.95 -9.18
CA ALA A 110 17.19 3.67 -7.90
C ALA A 110 18.72 3.65 -8.02
N ALA A 111 19.27 2.98 -9.03
CA ALA A 111 20.69 2.99 -9.34
C ALA A 111 21.27 4.38 -9.62
N GLN A 112 20.52 5.26 -10.33
CA GLN A 112 20.93 6.64 -10.59
C GLN A 112 21.04 7.51 -9.32
N HIS A 113 20.26 7.17 -8.29
CA HIS A 113 20.25 7.84 -6.99
C HIS A 113 21.10 7.13 -5.92
N ASP A 114 21.81 6.07 -6.29
CA ASP A 114 22.61 5.23 -5.36
C ASP A 114 21.78 4.79 -4.13
N MET A 115 20.57 4.33 -4.37
CA MET A 115 19.61 3.93 -3.34
C MET A 115 18.97 2.58 -3.64
N VAL A 116 18.43 1.93 -2.61
CA VAL A 116 17.56 0.76 -2.74
C VAL A 116 16.10 1.21 -2.62
N CYS A 117 15.28 0.87 -3.62
CA CYS A 117 13.86 1.14 -3.62
C CYS A 117 13.07 -0.04 -3.07
N ASN A 118 12.26 0.19 -2.04
CA ASN A 118 11.36 -0.84 -1.51
C ASN A 118 10.07 -0.89 -2.35
N ILE A 119 9.65 -2.09 -2.70
CA ILE A 119 8.43 -2.33 -3.48
C ILE A 119 7.57 -3.43 -2.88
N LEU A 120 6.27 -3.39 -3.20
CA LEU A 120 5.36 -4.54 -3.09
C LEU A 120 4.95 -4.99 -4.49
N ILE A 121 4.77 -6.28 -4.66
CA ILE A 121 4.17 -6.84 -5.88
C ILE A 121 2.66 -6.75 -5.76
N GLN A 122 2.02 -6.12 -6.74
CA GLN A 122 0.57 -6.02 -6.79
C GLN A 122 -0.04 -7.27 -7.43
N VAL A 123 -0.86 -7.99 -6.66
CA VAL A 123 -1.58 -9.18 -7.11
C VAL A 123 -3.08 -8.90 -7.27
N ASN A 124 -3.67 -9.41 -8.35
CA ASN A 124 -5.11 -9.36 -8.65
C ASN A 124 -5.75 -10.72 -8.38
N THR A 125 -5.99 -11.03 -7.12
CA THR A 125 -6.57 -12.31 -6.69
C THR A 125 -8.10 -12.35 -6.83
N ALA A 126 -8.73 -11.23 -7.20
CA ALA A 126 -10.15 -11.15 -7.54
C ALA A 126 -10.44 -11.52 -9.00
N HIS A 127 -9.40 -11.58 -9.87
CA HIS A 127 -9.50 -11.82 -11.31
C HIS A 127 -10.45 -10.85 -12.03
N GLU A 128 -10.45 -9.57 -11.62
CA GLU A 128 -11.20 -8.52 -12.30
C GLU A 128 -10.34 -7.90 -13.41
N ASP A 129 -10.77 -8.03 -14.66
CA ASP A 129 -10.05 -7.51 -15.85
C ASP A 129 -9.83 -5.98 -15.80
N SER A 130 -10.65 -5.26 -15.05
CA SER A 130 -10.56 -3.81 -14.88
C SER A 130 -9.51 -3.35 -13.87
N LYS A 131 -8.89 -4.27 -13.12
CA LYS A 131 -7.93 -3.95 -12.06
C LYS A 131 -6.50 -4.29 -12.48
N PHE A 132 -5.57 -3.45 -12.01
CA PHE A 132 -4.14 -3.69 -12.11
C PHE A 132 -3.71 -4.82 -11.18
N GLY A 133 -2.54 -5.36 -11.44
CA GLY A 133 -1.95 -6.47 -10.70
C GLY A 133 -1.89 -7.75 -11.53
N ILE A 134 -0.92 -8.58 -11.22
CA ILE A 134 -0.73 -9.90 -11.83
C ILE A 134 -1.56 -10.96 -11.10
N SER A 135 -1.77 -12.09 -11.72
CA SER A 135 -2.40 -13.23 -11.06
C SER A 135 -1.50 -13.83 -9.96
N GLU A 136 -2.10 -14.54 -9.01
CA GLU A 136 -1.35 -15.26 -7.97
C GLU A 136 -0.41 -16.32 -8.52
N THR A 137 -0.66 -16.83 -9.73
CA THR A 137 0.18 -17.83 -10.40
C THR A 137 1.40 -17.23 -11.10
N GLU A 138 1.35 -15.95 -11.46
CA GLU A 138 2.45 -15.22 -12.09
C GLU A 138 3.38 -14.56 -11.06
N ALA A 139 2.93 -14.41 -9.81
CA ALA A 139 3.64 -13.67 -8.77
C ALA A 139 5.03 -14.24 -8.50
N ASP A 140 5.17 -15.57 -8.40
CA ASP A 140 6.44 -16.21 -8.08
C ASP A 140 7.48 -15.93 -9.18
N GLY A 141 7.11 -16.04 -10.45
CA GLY A 141 8.00 -15.76 -11.58
C GLY A 141 8.45 -14.29 -11.64
N LEU A 142 7.54 -13.34 -11.39
CA LEU A 142 7.89 -11.92 -11.36
C LEU A 142 8.83 -11.58 -10.20
N ILE A 143 8.58 -12.14 -9.01
CA ILE A 143 9.44 -11.93 -7.83
C ILE A 143 10.86 -12.45 -8.11
N GLU A 144 10.98 -13.66 -8.64
CA GLU A 144 12.27 -14.27 -8.99
C GLU A 144 13.01 -13.44 -10.05
N GLU A 145 12.33 -13.04 -11.12
CA GLU A 145 12.91 -12.23 -12.20
C GLU A 145 13.43 -10.87 -11.70
N ILE A 146 12.66 -10.20 -10.80
CA ILE A 146 13.09 -8.93 -10.20
C ILE A 146 14.28 -9.15 -9.26
N ALA A 147 14.24 -10.16 -8.39
CA ALA A 147 15.30 -10.45 -7.44
C ALA A 147 16.63 -10.78 -8.13
N GLU A 148 16.59 -11.45 -9.27
CA GLU A 148 17.79 -11.78 -10.05
C GLU A 148 18.38 -10.57 -10.79
N ASN A 149 17.54 -9.70 -11.34
CA ASN A 149 17.95 -8.70 -12.32
C ASN A 149 17.96 -7.24 -11.82
N CYS A 150 17.41 -6.97 -10.61
CA CYS A 150 17.23 -5.61 -10.09
C CYS A 150 17.93 -5.44 -8.71
N PRO A 151 19.27 -5.24 -8.69
CA PRO A 151 20.02 -5.16 -7.43
C PRO A 151 19.69 -3.95 -6.54
N HIS A 152 19.09 -2.90 -7.08
CA HIS A 152 18.65 -1.71 -6.33
C HIS A 152 17.16 -1.75 -5.97
N ILE A 153 16.53 -2.92 -6.06
CA ILE A 153 15.16 -3.15 -5.59
C ILE A 153 15.15 -4.13 -4.42
N LYS A 154 14.36 -3.80 -3.39
CA LYS A 154 13.99 -4.73 -2.32
C LYS A 154 12.50 -5.03 -2.40
N ILE A 155 12.13 -6.28 -2.60
CA ILE A 155 10.74 -6.75 -2.57
C ILE A 155 10.37 -7.00 -1.11
N CYS A 156 9.47 -6.15 -0.58
CA CYS A 156 9.08 -6.17 0.83
C CYS A 156 7.73 -6.87 1.07
N GLY A 157 7.14 -7.50 0.07
CA GLY A 157 5.88 -8.21 0.22
C GLY A 157 4.89 -8.00 -0.93
N LEU A 158 3.60 -8.07 -0.61
CA LEU A 158 2.51 -8.01 -1.59
C LEU A 158 1.52 -6.88 -1.29
N MET A 159 0.84 -6.44 -2.34
CA MET A 159 -0.35 -5.61 -2.24
C MET A 159 -1.52 -6.23 -3.01
N CYS A 160 -2.72 -6.17 -2.42
CA CYS A 160 -3.95 -6.65 -3.04
C CYS A 160 -5.08 -5.64 -2.82
N ILE A 161 -6.02 -5.58 -3.78
CA ILE A 161 -7.25 -4.77 -3.70
C ILE A 161 -8.43 -5.70 -3.96
N ALA A 162 -9.31 -5.85 -2.96
CA ALA A 162 -10.57 -6.58 -3.11
C ALA A 162 -11.61 -5.78 -3.91
N PRO A 163 -12.71 -6.42 -4.39
CA PRO A 163 -13.80 -5.74 -5.06
C PRO A 163 -14.40 -4.63 -4.19
N TYR A 164 -14.55 -3.42 -4.74
CA TYR A 164 -14.93 -2.23 -3.95
C TYR A 164 -16.35 -2.27 -3.39
N GLU A 165 -17.30 -2.85 -4.14
CA GLU A 165 -18.71 -2.90 -3.78
C GLU A 165 -19.13 -4.21 -3.09
N ALA A 166 -18.18 -5.11 -2.84
CA ALA A 166 -18.45 -6.38 -2.17
C ALA A 166 -18.72 -6.18 -0.68
N ASP A 167 -19.55 -7.06 -0.11
CA ASP A 167 -19.63 -7.19 1.35
C ASP A 167 -18.24 -7.56 1.88
N PRO A 168 -17.77 -6.99 3.00
CA PRO A 168 -16.48 -7.32 3.60
C PRO A 168 -16.24 -8.82 3.76
N GLU A 169 -17.28 -9.59 4.08
CA GLU A 169 -17.16 -11.05 4.22
C GLU A 169 -16.90 -11.75 2.86
N ASP A 170 -17.45 -11.22 1.78
CA ASP A 170 -17.22 -11.72 0.42
C ASP A 170 -15.79 -11.44 -0.06
N CYS A 171 -15.07 -10.51 0.58
CA CYS A 171 -13.67 -10.22 0.30
C CYS A 171 -12.70 -11.25 0.90
N ARG A 172 -13.10 -12.07 1.88
CA ARG A 172 -12.23 -13.06 2.55
C ARG A 172 -11.52 -14.01 1.59
N PRO A 173 -12.18 -14.62 0.58
CA PRO A 173 -11.49 -15.49 -0.36
C PRO A 173 -10.38 -14.80 -1.14
N VAL A 174 -10.57 -13.52 -1.49
CA VAL A 174 -9.57 -12.68 -2.18
C VAL A 174 -8.34 -12.47 -1.28
N PHE A 175 -8.57 -12.12 -0.01
CA PHE A 175 -7.49 -11.91 0.97
C PHE A 175 -6.74 -13.20 1.29
N ARG A 176 -7.43 -14.34 1.43
CA ARG A 176 -6.80 -15.66 1.65
C ARG A 176 -5.88 -16.07 0.51
N LYS A 177 -6.25 -15.79 -0.74
CA LYS A 177 -5.39 -16.06 -1.89
C LYS A 177 -4.11 -15.22 -1.84
N ALA A 178 -4.22 -13.91 -1.55
CA ALA A 178 -3.07 -13.04 -1.39
C ALA A 178 -2.19 -13.48 -0.21
N LYS A 179 -2.80 -13.86 0.92
CA LYS A 179 -2.09 -14.40 2.09
C LYS A 179 -1.34 -15.69 1.75
N ALA A 180 -1.93 -16.60 0.99
CA ALA A 180 -1.27 -17.83 0.59
C ALA A 180 -0.02 -17.61 -0.28
N VAL A 181 -0.02 -16.58 -1.13
CA VAL A 181 1.19 -16.17 -1.88
C VAL A 181 2.22 -15.58 -0.92
N TYR A 182 1.78 -14.69 -0.03
CA TYR A 182 2.65 -14.07 0.98
C TYR A 182 3.35 -15.14 1.84
N ASP A 183 2.61 -16.10 2.39
CA ASP A 183 3.15 -17.14 3.27
C ASP A 183 4.21 -18.02 2.60
N ARG A 184 4.05 -18.31 1.31
CA ARG A 184 5.05 -19.08 0.56
C ARG A 184 6.38 -18.36 0.47
N TRP A 185 6.37 -17.04 0.40
CA TRP A 185 7.58 -16.22 0.31
C TRP A 185 8.16 -15.85 1.67
N ASP A 186 7.30 -15.58 2.66
CA ASP A 186 7.70 -15.32 4.04
C ASP A 186 8.39 -16.53 4.69
N ALA A 187 8.00 -17.75 4.28
CA ALA A 187 8.63 -18.99 4.73
C ALA A 187 10.01 -19.28 4.10
N LYS A 188 10.39 -18.54 3.04
CA LYS A 188 11.72 -18.67 2.41
C LYS A 188 12.76 -17.89 3.21
N GLU A 189 14.05 -18.15 2.94
CA GLU A 189 15.14 -17.35 3.49
C GLU A 189 15.03 -15.90 3.03
N HIS A 190 15.02 -14.98 3.98
CA HIS A 190 15.04 -13.56 3.72
C HIS A 190 16.42 -13.13 3.25
N THR A 191 16.46 -12.32 2.21
CA THR A 191 17.70 -11.80 1.61
C THR A 191 17.66 -10.27 1.58
N ASP A 192 18.77 -9.64 1.23
CA ASP A 192 18.81 -8.19 1.04
C ASP A 192 17.86 -7.69 -0.07
N ARG A 193 17.43 -8.58 -0.98
CA ARG A 193 16.56 -8.27 -2.12
C ARG A 193 15.10 -8.71 -1.94
N VAL A 194 14.87 -9.75 -1.14
CA VAL A 194 13.52 -10.29 -0.88
C VAL A 194 13.37 -10.49 0.62
N ASP A 195 12.47 -9.70 1.20
CA ASP A 195 12.22 -9.72 2.64
C ASP A 195 10.74 -9.35 2.87
N PHE A 196 9.92 -10.37 2.96
CA PHE A 196 8.46 -10.24 3.03
C PHE A 196 8.00 -9.74 4.40
N GLN A 197 7.95 -8.42 4.54
CA GLN A 197 7.53 -7.73 5.76
C GLN A 197 6.06 -7.29 5.71
N TYR A 198 5.52 -6.98 4.51
CA TYR A 198 4.22 -6.34 4.36
C TYR A 198 3.27 -7.13 3.48
N LEU A 199 2.07 -7.38 4.02
CA LEU A 199 0.90 -7.79 3.26
C LEU A 199 -0.10 -6.63 3.29
N SER A 200 -0.01 -5.75 2.26
CA SER A 200 -0.83 -4.55 2.14
C SER A 200 -2.16 -4.91 1.48
N MET A 201 -3.21 -5.08 2.28
CA MET A 201 -4.58 -5.32 1.80
C MET A 201 -5.59 -4.79 2.81
N GLY A 202 -6.79 -4.44 2.34
CA GLY A 202 -7.84 -3.82 3.13
C GLY A 202 -7.85 -2.29 3.04
N MET A 203 -9.06 -1.77 2.83
CA MET A 203 -9.39 -0.35 2.73
C MET A 203 -10.53 0.00 3.68
N THR A 204 -11.08 1.22 3.63
CA THR A 204 -12.11 1.72 4.56
C THR A 204 -13.24 0.72 4.83
N ASN A 205 -13.71 -0.02 3.82
CA ASN A 205 -14.87 -0.89 3.98
C ASN A 205 -14.52 -2.31 4.49
N ASP A 206 -13.30 -2.77 4.25
CA ASP A 206 -12.91 -4.18 4.42
C ASP A 206 -11.61 -4.41 5.21
N TYR A 207 -10.99 -3.32 5.77
CA TYR A 207 -9.71 -3.46 6.48
C TYR A 207 -9.79 -4.36 7.73
N VAL A 208 -10.93 -4.41 8.42
CA VAL A 208 -11.14 -5.29 9.59
C VAL A 208 -11.06 -6.75 9.13
N THR A 209 -11.81 -7.11 8.09
CA THR A 209 -11.79 -8.45 7.48
C THR A 209 -10.40 -8.79 6.92
N ALA A 210 -9.73 -7.83 6.28
CA ALA A 210 -8.37 -8.02 5.77
C ALA A 210 -7.37 -8.32 6.91
N ILE A 211 -7.46 -7.63 8.05
CA ILE A 211 -6.63 -7.91 9.23
C ILE A 211 -6.92 -9.32 9.75
N GLU A 212 -8.18 -9.70 9.90
CA GLU A 212 -8.55 -11.05 10.33
C GLU A 212 -8.00 -12.14 9.39
N GLU A 213 -7.85 -11.85 8.10
CA GLU A 213 -7.25 -12.75 7.09
C GLU A 213 -5.73 -12.56 6.93
N GLY A 214 -5.08 -11.83 7.82
CA GLY A 214 -3.61 -11.77 7.94
C GLY A 214 -2.94 -10.52 7.37
N SER A 215 -3.68 -9.50 6.92
CA SER A 215 -3.09 -8.21 6.56
C SER A 215 -2.32 -7.61 7.73
N ASN A 216 -1.14 -7.05 7.47
CA ASN A 216 -0.37 -6.29 8.44
C ASN A 216 -0.12 -4.83 7.99
N MET A 217 -0.74 -4.43 6.85
CA MET A 217 -0.73 -3.05 6.40
C MET A 217 -2.09 -2.73 5.75
N VAL A 218 -2.81 -1.77 6.29
CA VAL A 218 -4.14 -1.35 5.81
C VAL A 218 -4.11 0.09 5.30
N ARG A 219 -4.95 0.39 4.29
CA ARG A 219 -4.98 1.69 3.60
C ARG A 219 -6.35 2.34 3.79
N VAL A 220 -6.48 3.23 4.74
CA VAL A 220 -7.75 3.82 5.15
C VAL A 220 -7.82 5.30 4.80
N GLY A 221 -8.82 5.71 4.04
CA GLY A 221 -9.04 7.10 3.64
C GLY A 221 -10.33 7.67 4.18
N THR A 222 -11.45 7.28 3.60
CA THR A 222 -12.78 7.86 3.91
C THR A 222 -13.18 7.74 5.37
N ALA A 223 -12.75 6.71 6.08
CA ALA A 223 -13.01 6.59 7.52
C ALA A 223 -12.22 7.61 8.35
N ILE A 224 -11.08 8.12 7.86
CA ILE A 224 -10.26 9.13 8.53
C ILE A 224 -10.73 10.54 8.13
N PHE A 225 -10.77 10.84 6.83
CA PHE A 225 -10.96 12.18 6.30
C PHE A 225 -12.42 12.51 5.96
N GLY A 226 -13.33 11.52 6.03
CA GLY A 226 -14.74 11.70 5.67
C GLY A 226 -15.04 11.44 4.19
N LYS A 227 -16.32 11.58 3.83
CA LYS A 227 -16.77 11.46 2.43
C LYS A 227 -16.28 12.67 1.62
N ARG A 228 -15.73 12.39 0.44
CA ARG A 228 -15.18 13.39 -0.47
C ARG A 228 -16.26 14.19 -1.17
N ASP A 229 -16.04 15.48 -1.34
CA ASP A 229 -16.85 16.32 -2.22
C ASP A 229 -16.21 16.37 -3.60
N TYR A 230 -16.69 15.53 -4.53
CA TYR A 230 -16.20 15.45 -5.91
C TYR A 230 -16.53 16.67 -6.78
N ARG A 231 -17.22 17.70 -6.22
CA ARG A 231 -17.65 18.88 -6.98
C ARG A 231 -16.54 19.88 -7.31
N SER A 232 -15.32 19.68 -6.80
CA SER A 232 -14.19 20.58 -7.02
C SER A 232 -13.29 20.23 -8.24
N GLU A 233 -13.51 19.10 -8.92
CA GLU A 233 -12.70 18.68 -10.08
C GLU A 233 -13.21 19.21 -11.45
N GLU A 234 -14.33 19.96 -11.51
CA GLU A 234 -14.89 20.52 -12.75
C GLU A 234 -14.62 22.03 -12.94
N LYS A 235 -13.46 22.51 -12.50
CA LYS A 235 -13.07 23.90 -12.83
C LYS A 235 -11.64 23.99 -13.33
#